data_77f89709930c6d7e9360067050b9e67d
#
_entry.id   77f89709930c6d7e9360067050b9e67d
#
_cell.length_a   1.000
_cell.length_b   1.000
_cell.length_c   1.000
_cell.angle_alpha   90.00
_cell.angle_beta   90.00
_cell.angle_gamma   90.00
#
_symmetry.space_group_name_H-M   'P 1'
#
loop_
_entity.id
_entity.type
_entity.pdbx_description
1 polymer ?
#
loop_
_entity_poly.entity_id
_entity_poly.type
_entity_poly.pdbx_seq_one_letter_code
_entity_poly.pdbx_strand_id
1 'polypeptide(L)'
;MRRLAFPILGMISLVIIYVSSAAAIDNSGAPLDTEDPFAYCLRVGTIDEPMGGGSPVPAALMQHLRAAIGLSADAPLTPRSYYWRCMNRAVFVCAVGANIPCDTKADRAKRNLGADNYCRENPNAAFVPDYATGHRTIYEWSCAGRISLRGKRLVKLDARGYRIDFWYRVTRR
;
A
#
# COMPACT_ATOMS: atom_id res chain seq x y z
N MET A 1 -41.83 79.59 -8.07
CA MET A 1 -41.82 78.20 -7.53
C MET A 1 -40.83 77.42 -8.38
N ARG A 2 -39.61 77.23 -7.89
CA ARG A 2 -38.52 76.47 -8.56
C ARG A 2 -38.49 75.04 -7.97
N ARG A 3 -38.69 74.04 -8.81
CA ARG A 3 -38.55 72.68 -8.46
C ARG A 3 -37.08 72.26 -8.65
N LEU A 4 -36.42 71.87 -7.58
CA LEU A 4 -35.09 71.28 -7.60
C LEU A 4 -35.23 69.77 -7.86
N ALA A 5 -34.61 69.32 -8.97
CA ALA A 5 -34.48 67.87 -9.28
C ALA A 5 -33.16 67.33 -8.66
N PHE A 6 -33.24 66.34 -7.84
CA PHE A 6 -32.08 65.63 -7.34
C PHE A 6 -31.74 64.46 -8.28
N PRO A 7 -30.47 64.26 -8.66
CA PRO A 7 -30.07 63.06 -9.38
C PRO A 7 -29.86 61.93 -8.42
N ILE A 8 -30.52 60.81 -8.70
CA ILE A 8 -30.27 59.50 -7.98
C ILE A 8 -29.02 58.90 -8.59
N LEU A 9 -27.91 58.91 -7.82
CA LEU A 9 -26.69 58.15 -8.12
C LEU A 9 -26.94 56.69 -7.81
N GLY A 10 -27.11 55.85 -8.85
CA GLY A 10 -27.20 54.40 -8.70
C GLY A 10 -25.81 53.82 -8.41
N MET A 11 -25.62 53.35 -7.19
CA MET A 11 -24.46 52.51 -6.84
C MET A 11 -24.62 51.11 -7.48
N ILE A 12 -23.82 50.83 -8.50
CA ILE A 12 -23.68 49.51 -9.07
C ILE A 12 -22.72 48.73 -8.15
N SER A 13 -23.27 47.88 -7.29
CA SER A 13 -22.49 46.95 -6.49
C SER A 13 -21.98 45.82 -7.38
N LEU A 14 -20.68 45.79 -7.63
CA LEU A 14 -20.01 44.71 -8.33
C LEU A 14 -19.88 43.51 -7.38
N VAL A 15 -20.74 42.52 -7.50
CA VAL A 15 -20.64 41.26 -6.79
C VAL A 15 -19.58 40.40 -7.47
N ILE A 16 -18.39 40.35 -6.88
CA ILE A 16 -17.34 39.41 -7.31
C ILE A 16 -17.68 38.03 -6.75
N ILE A 17 -18.17 37.14 -7.61
CA ILE A 17 -18.39 35.73 -7.27
C ILE A 17 -17.04 35.06 -7.34
N TYR A 18 -16.43 34.76 -6.19
CA TYR A 18 -15.30 33.83 -6.09
C TYR A 18 -15.81 32.46 -6.37
N VAL A 19 -15.57 31.92 -7.55
CA VAL A 19 -15.78 30.52 -7.86
C VAL A 19 -14.61 29.77 -7.22
N SER A 20 -14.79 29.29 -5.99
CA SER A 20 -13.89 28.32 -5.38
C SER A 20 -14.06 27.03 -6.15
N SER A 21 -13.10 26.69 -7.01
CA SER A 21 -12.98 25.35 -7.58
C SER A 21 -12.68 24.39 -6.44
N ALA A 22 -13.72 23.82 -5.86
CA ALA A 22 -13.57 22.65 -4.99
C ALA A 22 -13.06 21.52 -5.89
N ALA A 23 -11.78 21.16 -5.76
CA ALA A 23 -11.27 19.94 -6.34
C ALA A 23 -12.11 18.80 -5.79
N ALA A 24 -12.76 18.05 -6.66
CA ALA A 24 -13.51 16.87 -6.29
C ALA A 24 -12.52 15.88 -5.63
N ILE A 25 -12.64 15.68 -4.33
CA ILE A 25 -11.95 14.63 -3.62
C ILE A 25 -12.74 13.37 -3.92
N ASP A 26 -12.15 12.45 -4.71
CA ASP A 26 -12.64 11.10 -4.80
C ASP A 26 -12.54 10.48 -3.40
N ASN A 27 -13.68 10.04 -2.85
CA ASN A 27 -13.77 9.43 -1.52
C ASN A 27 -13.00 8.10 -1.41
N SER A 28 -12.46 7.55 -2.49
CA SER A 28 -11.64 6.33 -2.48
C SER A 28 -10.24 6.56 -1.91
N GLY A 29 -9.78 7.81 -1.83
CA GLY A 29 -8.40 8.13 -1.43
C GLY A 29 -7.34 7.62 -2.41
N ALA A 30 -7.75 7.01 -3.51
CA ALA A 30 -6.84 6.56 -4.56
C ALA A 30 -6.22 7.76 -5.28
N PRO A 31 -4.93 7.70 -5.66
CA PRO A 31 -4.34 8.74 -6.48
C PRO A 31 -5.04 8.74 -7.83
N LEU A 32 -5.43 9.92 -8.30
CA LEU A 32 -5.83 10.11 -9.69
C LEU A 32 -4.64 9.66 -10.56
N ASP A 33 -4.91 9.03 -11.70
CA ASP A 33 -3.88 8.50 -12.62
C ASP A 33 -2.80 9.52 -13.03
N THR A 34 -3.04 10.79 -12.76
CA THR A 34 -2.15 11.92 -13.06
C THR A 34 -1.33 12.41 -11.87
N GLU A 35 -1.64 11.99 -10.63
CA GLU A 35 -0.89 12.46 -9.46
C GLU A 35 0.43 11.70 -9.33
N ASP A 36 1.51 12.46 -9.13
CA ASP A 36 2.82 11.90 -8.84
C ASP A 36 2.80 11.12 -7.49
N PRO A 37 3.16 9.81 -7.48
CA PRO A 37 3.11 8.99 -6.28
C PRO A 37 3.90 9.53 -5.10
N PHE A 38 4.98 10.25 -5.36
CA PHE A 38 5.81 10.83 -4.30
C PHE A 38 5.11 12.03 -3.66
N ALA A 39 4.48 12.90 -4.46
CA ALA A 39 3.68 14.02 -3.96
C ALA A 39 2.45 13.50 -3.19
N TYR A 40 1.79 12.49 -3.73
CA TYR A 40 0.68 11.80 -3.05
C TYR A 40 1.09 11.29 -1.68
N CYS A 41 2.18 10.53 -1.57
CA CYS A 41 2.64 9.98 -0.30
C CYS A 41 3.06 11.05 0.72
N LEU A 42 3.65 12.16 0.25
CA LEU A 42 3.96 13.31 1.12
C LEU A 42 2.68 13.90 1.74
N ARG A 43 1.58 13.96 0.98
CA ARG A 43 0.30 14.51 1.40
C ARG A 43 -0.44 13.58 2.35
N VAL A 44 -0.62 12.30 1.97
CA VAL A 44 -1.44 11.34 2.74
C VAL A 44 -0.70 10.69 3.92
N GLY A 45 0.63 10.68 3.89
CA GLY A 45 1.47 10.11 4.95
C GLY A 45 1.57 8.59 4.90
N THR A 46 0.59 7.87 5.38
CA THR A 46 0.53 6.41 5.36
C THR A 46 -0.85 5.95 4.95
N ILE A 47 -0.92 5.08 3.95
CA ILE A 47 -2.14 4.38 3.56
C ILE A 47 -2.13 2.96 4.12
N ASP A 48 -3.30 2.42 4.40
CA ASP A 48 -3.43 1.10 5.02
C ASP A 48 -3.39 -0.02 3.98
N GLU A 49 -3.99 0.19 2.81
CA GLU A 49 -4.06 -0.80 1.74
C GLU A 49 -3.08 -0.48 0.60
N PRO A 50 -2.40 -1.51 0.05
CA PRO A 50 -1.57 -1.33 -1.12
C PRO A 50 -2.39 -1.05 -2.38
N MET A 51 -1.80 -0.30 -3.30
CA MET A 51 -2.33 0.00 -4.62
C MET A 51 -1.57 -0.79 -5.69
N GLY A 52 -2.22 -1.12 -6.81
CA GLY A 52 -1.65 -1.91 -7.90
C GLY A 52 -2.30 -3.28 -8.00
N GLY A 53 -1.50 -4.34 -8.12
CA GLY A 53 -2.02 -5.72 -8.13
C GLY A 53 -2.86 -6.07 -9.34
N GLY A 54 -2.27 -6.00 -10.52
CA GLY A 54 -2.98 -6.18 -11.80
C GLY A 54 -3.26 -4.86 -12.51
N SER A 55 -3.31 -3.73 -11.79
CA SER A 55 -3.26 -2.40 -12.40
C SER A 55 -1.79 -1.96 -12.59
N PRO A 56 -1.47 -1.23 -13.65
CA PRO A 56 -0.12 -0.69 -13.83
C PRO A 56 0.26 0.25 -12.69
N VAL A 57 1.48 0.15 -12.19
CA VAL A 57 1.99 1.20 -11.29
C VAL A 57 2.23 2.49 -12.08
N PRO A 58 2.12 3.67 -11.44
CA PRO A 58 2.32 4.96 -12.11
C PRO A 58 3.65 5.06 -12.85
N ALA A 59 3.65 5.65 -14.04
CA ALA A 59 4.85 5.77 -14.89
C ALA A 59 6.00 6.49 -14.16
N ALA A 60 5.69 7.51 -13.37
CA ALA A 60 6.67 8.22 -12.55
C ALA A 60 7.37 7.31 -11.53
N LEU A 61 6.70 6.27 -11.06
CA LEU A 61 7.29 5.28 -10.16
C LEU A 61 8.19 4.30 -10.89
N MET A 62 7.80 3.89 -12.11
CA MET A 62 8.56 2.92 -12.93
C MET A 62 10.01 3.36 -13.19
N GLN A 63 10.25 4.66 -13.33
CA GLN A 63 11.59 5.22 -13.56
C GLN A 63 12.58 4.90 -12.43
N HIS A 64 12.07 4.79 -11.20
CA HIS A 64 12.87 4.57 -9.99
C HIS A 64 12.81 3.14 -9.47
N LEU A 65 11.92 2.33 -10.04
CA LEU A 65 11.59 1.00 -9.52
C LEU A 65 12.77 0.02 -9.60
N ARG A 66 13.49 -0.01 -10.73
CA ARG A 66 14.66 -0.91 -10.92
C ARG A 66 15.68 -0.74 -9.81
N ALA A 67 16.05 0.51 -9.55
CA ALA A 67 17.02 0.83 -8.51
C ALA A 67 16.52 0.46 -7.11
N ALA A 68 15.23 0.64 -6.85
CA ALA A 68 14.64 0.32 -5.55
C ALA A 68 14.66 -1.18 -5.23
N ILE A 69 14.41 -2.03 -6.25
CA ILE A 69 14.36 -3.50 -6.09
C ILE A 69 15.68 -4.20 -6.50
N GLY A 70 16.74 -3.43 -6.78
CA GLY A 70 18.07 -3.97 -7.06
C GLY A 70 18.23 -4.61 -8.44
N LEU A 71 17.42 -4.22 -9.44
CA LEU A 71 17.55 -4.69 -10.81
C LEU A 71 18.52 -3.83 -11.63
N SER A 72 19.12 -4.42 -12.65
CA SER A 72 19.92 -3.70 -13.65
C SER A 72 19.06 -2.70 -14.44
N ALA A 73 19.70 -1.69 -15.04
CA ALA A 73 18.99 -0.62 -15.74
C ALA A 73 18.18 -1.11 -16.96
N ASP A 74 18.62 -2.20 -17.58
CA ASP A 74 18.04 -2.84 -18.75
C ASP A 74 17.06 -3.97 -18.42
N ALA A 75 16.93 -4.36 -17.15
CA ALA A 75 16.02 -5.42 -16.75
C ALA A 75 14.57 -5.10 -17.15
N PRO A 76 13.85 -6.06 -17.75
CA PRO A 76 12.46 -5.86 -18.11
C PRO A 76 11.60 -5.70 -16.85
N LEU A 77 10.70 -4.74 -16.87
CA LEU A 77 9.69 -4.56 -15.82
C LEU A 77 8.30 -4.83 -16.38
N THR A 78 7.53 -5.60 -15.62
CA THR A 78 6.10 -5.82 -15.92
C THR A 78 5.27 -4.92 -14.99
N PRO A 79 4.71 -3.80 -15.47
CA PRO A 79 4.07 -2.79 -14.61
C PRO A 79 2.97 -3.32 -13.70
N ARG A 80 2.31 -4.42 -14.10
CA ARG A 80 1.23 -5.07 -13.32
C ARG A 80 1.71 -6.05 -12.25
N SER A 81 3.01 -6.28 -12.16
CA SER A 81 3.61 -7.23 -11.20
C SER A 81 4.06 -6.55 -9.91
N TYR A 82 3.50 -5.39 -9.59
CA TYR A 82 3.90 -4.65 -8.40
C TYR A 82 2.68 -4.11 -7.68
N TYR A 83 2.80 -4.10 -6.34
CA TYR A 83 2.00 -3.25 -5.47
C TYR A 83 2.85 -2.07 -5.01
N TRP A 84 2.23 -0.96 -4.71
CA TRP A 84 2.87 0.18 -4.08
C TRP A 84 2.01 0.78 -2.99
N ARG A 85 2.60 1.47 -2.05
CA ARG A 85 1.89 2.15 -0.97
C ARG A 85 2.70 3.28 -0.37
N CYS A 86 2.02 4.16 0.36
CA CYS A 86 2.64 5.18 1.18
C CYS A 86 2.88 4.66 2.60
N MET A 87 4.08 4.88 3.13
CA MET A 87 4.39 4.62 4.52
C MET A 87 5.34 5.70 5.03
N ASN A 88 4.92 6.43 6.08
CA ASN A 88 5.68 7.54 6.66
C ASN A 88 6.11 8.57 5.61
N ARG A 89 5.19 8.98 4.75
CA ARG A 89 5.40 9.94 3.64
C ARG A 89 6.38 9.49 2.56
N ALA A 90 6.76 8.22 2.55
CA ALA A 90 7.62 7.64 1.53
C ALA A 90 6.87 6.61 0.70
N VAL A 91 7.31 6.43 -0.54
CA VAL A 91 6.77 5.43 -1.46
C VAL A 91 7.50 4.11 -1.24
N PHE A 92 6.74 3.03 -1.13
CA PHE A 92 7.25 1.66 -1.08
C PHE A 92 6.62 0.82 -2.17
N VAL A 93 7.38 -0.14 -2.70
CA VAL A 93 6.91 -1.12 -3.67
C VAL A 93 7.17 -2.53 -3.18
N CYS A 94 6.32 -3.45 -3.60
CA CYS A 94 6.46 -4.88 -3.39
C CYS A 94 6.31 -5.58 -4.74
N ALA A 95 7.28 -6.40 -5.13
CA ALA A 95 7.20 -7.21 -6.34
C ALA A 95 6.35 -8.46 -6.07
N VAL A 96 5.35 -8.69 -6.92
CA VAL A 96 4.48 -9.86 -6.82
C VAL A 96 5.28 -11.12 -7.13
N GLY A 97 5.16 -12.10 -6.27
CA GLY A 97 5.74 -13.43 -6.46
C GLY A 97 4.81 -14.50 -5.91
N ALA A 98 5.02 -15.75 -6.32
CA ALA A 98 4.14 -16.87 -5.92
C ALA A 98 3.98 -17.00 -4.39
N ASN A 99 5.01 -16.61 -3.64
CA ASN A 99 5.05 -16.73 -2.18
C ASN A 99 5.18 -15.38 -1.47
N ILE A 100 4.89 -14.28 -2.18
CA ILE A 100 5.03 -12.91 -1.66
C ILE A 100 3.66 -12.25 -1.61
N PRO A 101 2.97 -12.26 -0.47
CA PRO A 101 1.66 -11.64 -0.32
C PRO A 101 1.78 -10.12 -0.14
N CYS A 102 2.00 -9.39 -1.24
CA CYS A 102 2.08 -7.94 -1.21
C CYS A 102 0.76 -7.26 -0.82
N ASP A 103 -0.37 -7.89 -1.14
CA ASP A 103 -1.72 -7.34 -1.03
C ASP A 103 -2.34 -7.51 0.36
N THR A 104 -1.72 -8.30 1.23
CA THR A 104 -2.31 -8.65 2.51
C THR A 104 -1.37 -8.42 3.70
N LYS A 105 -1.96 -8.14 4.85
CA LYS A 105 -1.24 -8.09 6.12
C LYS A 105 -0.79 -9.48 6.54
N ALA A 106 0.29 -9.54 7.29
CA ALA A 106 0.81 -10.79 7.82
C ALA A 106 -0.15 -11.44 8.82
N ASP A 107 -0.19 -12.77 8.80
CA ASP A 107 -0.95 -13.55 9.76
C ASP A 107 -0.18 -13.64 11.09
N ARG A 108 -0.78 -13.07 12.14
CA ARG A 108 -0.25 -13.01 13.50
C ARG A 108 -0.95 -14.02 14.43
N ALA A 109 -1.78 -14.88 13.88
CA ALA A 109 -2.53 -15.86 14.67
C ALA A 109 -1.58 -16.77 15.45
N LYS A 110 -1.95 -17.04 16.70
CA LYS A 110 -1.21 -17.94 17.58
C LYS A 110 -1.56 -19.42 17.36
N ARG A 111 -2.55 -19.68 16.52
CA ARG A 111 -2.98 -21.01 16.07
C ARG A 111 -3.05 -21.00 14.54
N ASN A 112 -2.75 -22.13 13.94
CA ASN A 112 -2.78 -22.28 12.48
C ASN A 112 -3.39 -23.63 12.14
N LEU A 113 -4.60 -23.61 11.54
CA LEU A 113 -5.33 -24.83 11.20
C LEU A 113 -4.58 -25.69 10.18
N GLY A 114 -3.83 -25.07 9.26
CA GLY A 114 -2.99 -25.81 8.31
C GLY A 114 -1.86 -26.57 9.02
N ALA A 115 -1.22 -25.93 10.00
CA ALA A 115 -0.23 -26.61 10.84
C ALA A 115 -0.86 -27.74 11.66
N ASP A 116 -2.06 -27.54 12.23
CA ASP A 116 -2.77 -28.59 12.97
C ASP A 116 -3.09 -29.78 12.08
N ASN A 117 -3.55 -29.55 10.85
CA ASN A 117 -3.83 -30.61 9.88
C ASN A 117 -2.56 -31.35 9.47
N TYR A 118 -1.51 -30.61 9.13
CA TYR A 118 -0.23 -31.16 8.73
C TYR A 118 0.35 -32.08 9.83
N CYS A 119 0.33 -31.67 11.10
CA CYS A 119 0.85 -32.44 12.19
C CYS A 119 0.05 -33.73 12.48
N ARG A 120 -1.25 -33.76 12.18
CA ARG A 120 -2.03 -35.02 12.28
C ARG A 120 -1.55 -36.09 11.30
N GLU A 121 -1.13 -35.65 10.11
CA GLU A 121 -0.65 -36.51 9.04
C GLU A 121 0.85 -36.78 9.13
N ASN A 122 1.62 -35.87 9.71
CA ASN A 122 3.07 -35.91 9.82
C ASN A 122 3.53 -35.76 11.29
N PRO A 123 3.29 -36.73 12.15
CA PRO A 123 3.65 -36.65 13.59
C PRO A 123 5.14 -36.39 13.77
N ASN A 124 5.50 -35.53 14.74
CA ASN A 124 6.87 -35.17 15.08
C ASN A 124 7.68 -34.50 13.96
N ALA A 125 7.03 -33.91 12.94
CA ALA A 125 7.73 -33.16 11.92
C ALA A 125 8.48 -31.97 12.55
N ALA A 126 9.77 -31.87 12.24
CA ALA A 126 10.64 -30.82 12.80
C ALA A 126 10.23 -29.42 12.33
N PHE A 127 9.56 -29.27 11.17
CA PHE A 127 8.97 -28.05 10.68
C PHE A 127 7.70 -28.33 9.88
N VAL A 128 6.81 -27.35 9.81
CA VAL A 128 5.62 -27.37 8.96
C VAL A 128 5.85 -26.40 7.79
N PRO A 129 5.77 -26.87 6.54
CA PRO A 129 6.10 -26.04 5.39
C PRO A 129 5.01 -24.97 5.09
N ASP A 130 5.42 -23.92 4.38
CA ASP A 130 4.58 -22.77 4.08
C ASP A 130 3.33 -23.10 3.25
N TYR A 131 3.38 -24.15 2.42
CA TYR A 131 2.19 -24.57 1.68
C TYR A 131 1.07 -25.09 2.61
N ALA A 132 1.42 -25.57 3.80
CA ALA A 132 0.45 -26.02 4.80
C ALA A 132 0.02 -24.88 5.73
N THR A 133 0.98 -24.03 6.18
CA THR A 133 0.68 -22.95 7.12
C THR A 133 0.15 -21.68 6.44
N GLY A 134 0.42 -21.54 5.15
CA GLY A 134 0.20 -20.32 4.36
C GLY A 134 1.38 -19.34 4.47
N HIS A 135 1.65 -18.62 3.37
CA HIS A 135 2.82 -17.72 3.23
C HIS A 135 2.72 -16.43 4.08
N ARG A 136 1.60 -16.20 4.76
CA ARG A 136 1.39 -14.99 5.57
C ARG A 136 1.75 -15.15 7.03
N THR A 137 1.93 -16.39 7.53
CA THR A 137 2.31 -16.61 8.94
C THR A 137 3.66 -15.97 9.26
N ILE A 138 3.76 -15.43 10.46
CA ILE A 138 5.02 -14.84 10.94
C ILE A 138 5.81 -15.77 11.85
N TYR A 139 5.32 -16.97 12.09
CA TYR A 139 5.91 -17.92 13.02
C TYR A 139 6.42 -19.16 12.30
N GLU A 140 7.49 -19.73 12.85
CA GLU A 140 7.83 -21.13 12.62
C GLU A 140 6.75 -22.03 13.22
N TRP A 141 6.57 -23.22 12.60
CA TRP A 141 5.68 -24.24 13.10
C TRP A 141 6.38 -25.60 13.04
N SER A 142 6.16 -26.44 14.05
CA SER A 142 6.65 -27.81 14.15
C SER A 142 5.59 -28.71 14.77
N CYS A 143 5.85 -30.01 14.87
CA CYS A 143 4.92 -30.95 15.45
C CYS A 143 5.54 -31.67 16.67
N ALA A 144 4.78 -31.73 17.76
CA ALA A 144 5.05 -32.65 18.88
C ALA A 144 3.96 -33.72 18.89
N GLY A 145 4.31 -34.94 18.47
CA GLY A 145 3.29 -35.89 18.09
C GLY A 145 2.40 -35.32 17.01
N ARG A 146 1.09 -35.35 17.20
CA ARG A 146 0.07 -34.84 16.27
C ARG A 146 -0.39 -33.42 16.58
N ILE A 147 0.32 -32.70 17.45
CA ILE A 147 -0.02 -31.36 17.91
C ILE A 147 0.93 -30.36 17.28
N SER A 148 0.39 -29.30 16.68
CA SER A 148 1.20 -28.21 16.15
C SER A 148 1.78 -27.33 17.27
N LEU A 149 3.05 -27.01 17.15
CA LEU A 149 3.76 -26.11 18.06
C LEU A 149 4.17 -24.86 17.30
N ARG A 150 3.78 -23.70 17.83
CA ARG A 150 4.25 -22.42 17.35
C ARG A 150 5.65 -22.15 17.90
N GLY A 151 6.60 -21.95 17.00
CA GLY A 151 7.98 -21.59 17.30
C GLY A 151 8.18 -20.06 17.39
N LYS A 152 9.40 -19.66 17.12
CA LYS A 152 9.80 -18.25 17.15
C LYS A 152 9.15 -17.44 16.02
N ARG A 153 9.15 -16.12 16.20
CA ARG A 153 8.76 -15.19 15.15
C ARG A 153 9.91 -15.04 14.15
N LEU A 154 9.65 -15.28 12.86
CA LEU A 154 10.64 -15.24 11.78
C LEU A 154 10.79 -13.86 11.17
N VAL A 155 9.70 -13.09 11.09
CA VAL A 155 9.65 -11.86 10.30
C VAL A 155 9.26 -10.63 11.12
N LYS A 156 9.79 -9.48 10.73
CA LYS A 156 9.41 -8.19 11.30
C LYS A 156 8.24 -7.61 10.51
N LEU A 157 7.37 -6.88 11.20
CA LEU A 157 6.24 -6.18 10.62
C LEU A 157 6.41 -4.68 10.81
N ASP A 158 5.86 -3.94 9.87
CA ASP A 158 5.69 -2.50 10.04
C ASP A 158 4.51 -2.16 10.98
N ALA A 159 4.29 -0.88 11.21
CA ALA A 159 3.22 -0.40 12.09
C ALA A 159 1.80 -0.75 11.61
N ARG A 160 1.65 -1.11 10.33
CA ARG A 160 0.36 -1.47 9.71
C ARG A 160 0.16 -2.98 9.60
N GLY A 161 1.18 -3.79 9.92
CA GLY A 161 1.11 -5.25 9.93
C GLY A 161 1.58 -5.92 8.64
N TYR A 162 2.23 -5.20 7.74
CA TYR A 162 2.87 -5.78 6.56
C TYR A 162 4.28 -6.26 6.89
N ARG A 163 4.72 -7.31 6.20
CA ARG A 163 6.09 -7.82 6.29
C ARG A 163 7.04 -6.80 5.67
N ILE A 164 8.01 -6.29 6.44
CA ILE A 164 8.92 -5.24 5.95
C ILE A 164 9.94 -5.75 4.92
N ASP A 165 10.21 -7.04 4.92
CA ASP A 165 11.16 -7.71 4.01
C ASP A 165 10.67 -7.80 2.57
N PHE A 166 9.39 -7.54 2.31
CA PHE A 166 8.81 -7.55 0.97
C PHE A 166 8.67 -6.14 0.36
N TRP A 167 8.90 -5.09 1.14
CA TRP A 167 8.66 -3.71 0.72
C TRP A 167 9.96 -2.93 0.56
N TYR A 168 10.22 -2.47 -0.64
CA TYR A 168 11.39 -1.68 -1.01
C TYR A 168 11.03 -0.20 -1.06
N ARG A 169 11.81 0.62 -0.39
CA ARG A 169 11.63 2.07 -0.46
C ARG A 169 12.08 2.60 -1.81
N VAL A 170 11.22 3.37 -2.46
CA VAL A 170 11.54 4.06 -3.71
C VAL A 170 11.89 5.50 -3.41
N THR A 171 13.00 5.97 -3.97
CA THR A 171 13.45 7.36 -3.86
C THR A 171 13.61 7.96 -5.23
N ARG A 172 13.32 9.26 -5.37
CA ARG A 172 13.77 10.03 -6.53
C ARG A 172 15.29 10.18 -6.44
N ARG A 173 15.98 9.82 -7.47
CA ARG A 173 17.40 10.11 -7.64
C ARG A 173 17.55 11.31 -8.54
#